data_8e4ad8a36cb9f767b1d20c9750c10d91
#
_entry.id   8e4ad8a36cb9f767b1d20c9750c10d91
#
_cell.length_a   1.000
_cell.length_b   1.000
_cell.length_c   1.000
_cell.angle_alpha   90.00
_cell.angle_beta   90.00
_cell.angle_gamma   90.00
#
_symmetry.space_group_name_H-M   'P 1'
#
loop_
_entity.id
_entity.type
_entity.pdbx_description
1 polymer ?
#
loop_
_entity_poly.entity_id
_entity_poly.type
_entity_poly.pdbx_seq_one_letter_code
_entity_poly.pdbx_strand_id
1 'polypeptide(L)'
;MKYAWIPAALLAAALGAGCATKKGFEVPGQAFGCPIGEAKIASMEDLVKAKVLMEGSRTTVVPTEMRCTRAGDLLKIDANLNNDSRSVKRISYKFRWIDREGMRAWEEESWKPLLLYDNSNLMVNTVAPTNKAVDFRLILRSQE
;
A
#
# COMPACT_ATOMS: atom_id res chain seq x y z
N MET A 1 58.24 54.30 -6.29
CA MET A 1 58.71 52.95 -5.99
C MET A 1 58.07 52.45 -4.73
N LYS A 2 57.12 51.51 -4.81
CA LYS A 2 56.79 50.51 -3.81
C LYS A 2 55.54 49.79 -4.30
N TYR A 3 55.74 48.58 -4.81
CA TYR A 3 54.68 47.69 -5.23
C TYR A 3 54.04 47.02 -4.01
N ALA A 4 52.70 47.20 -3.87
CA ALA A 4 51.92 46.47 -2.92
C ALA A 4 51.34 45.20 -3.58
N TRP A 5 51.71 44.08 -3.03
CA TRP A 5 51.21 42.77 -3.42
C TRP A 5 49.86 42.51 -2.79
N ILE A 6 48.88 42.13 -3.61
CA ILE A 6 47.58 41.69 -3.19
C ILE A 6 47.59 40.16 -3.25
N PRO A 7 47.33 39.42 -2.16
CA PRO A 7 47.15 38.00 -2.25
C PRO A 7 45.79 37.64 -2.75
N ALA A 8 45.72 36.88 -3.81
CA ALA A 8 44.48 36.27 -4.30
C ALA A 8 43.98 35.22 -3.32
N ALA A 9 42.79 35.45 -2.76
CA ALA A 9 42.08 34.47 -1.97
C ALA A 9 41.40 33.47 -2.89
N LEU A 10 41.87 32.23 -2.89
CA LEU A 10 41.20 31.09 -3.53
C LEU A 10 39.97 30.71 -2.74
N LEU A 11 38.77 31.00 -3.29
CA LEU A 11 37.52 30.41 -2.83
C LEU A 11 37.43 28.97 -3.34
N ALA A 12 37.64 28.01 -2.46
CA ALA A 12 37.32 26.63 -2.72
C ALA A 12 35.82 26.43 -2.56
N ALA A 13 35.09 26.33 -3.66
CA ALA A 13 33.70 25.91 -3.66
C ALA A 13 33.64 24.39 -3.43
N ALA A 14 33.30 23.99 -2.22
CA ALA A 14 32.99 22.61 -1.88
C ALA A 14 31.64 22.26 -2.49
N LEU A 15 31.66 21.55 -3.63
CA LEU A 15 30.49 20.87 -4.19
C LEU A 15 30.15 19.67 -3.28
N GLY A 16 29.29 19.90 -2.30
CA GLY A 16 28.65 18.85 -1.53
C GLY A 16 27.69 18.08 -2.45
N ALA A 17 28.15 16.96 -2.98
CA ALA A 17 27.26 15.97 -3.58
C ALA A 17 26.38 15.35 -2.49
N GLY A 18 25.26 15.99 -2.19
CA GLY A 18 24.22 15.42 -1.37
C GLY A 18 23.61 14.24 -2.10
N CYS A 19 23.93 13.02 -1.68
CA CYS A 19 23.13 11.85 -2.04
C CYS A 19 21.73 12.08 -1.50
N ALA A 20 20.82 12.56 -2.36
CA ALA A 20 19.41 12.58 -2.07
C ALA A 20 18.94 11.12 -2.01
N THR A 21 18.94 10.53 -0.84
CA THR A 21 18.14 9.36 -0.55
C THR A 21 16.71 9.75 -0.88
N LYS A 22 16.14 9.13 -1.89
CA LYS A 22 14.72 9.23 -2.20
C LYS A 22 13.95 8.71 -0.99
N LYS A 23 13.67 9.57 -0.03
CA LYS A 23 12.64 9.32 0.96
C LYS A 23 11.34 9.19 0.18
N GLY A 24 10.74 8.01 0.22
CA GLY A 24 9.39 7.82 -0.28
C GLY A 24 8.52 8.92 0.31
N PHE A 25 7.66 9.49 -0.51
CA PHE A 25 6.76 10.55 -0.13
C PHE A 25 5.78 9.99 0.93
N GLU A 26 6.09 10.23 2.20
CA GLU A 26 5.16 9.98 3.31
C GLU A 26 4.21 11.18 3.38
N VAL A 27 2.96 10.96 2.97
CA VAL A 27 1.89 11.93 3.23
C VAL A 27 1.52 11.79 4.70
N PRO A 28 1.71 12.82 5.55
CA PRO A 28 1.33 12.77 6.95
C PRO A 28 -0.17 12.47 7.08
N GLY A 29 -0.51 11.38 7.76
CA GLY A 29 -1.89 10.99 8.05
C GLY A 29 -2.55 10.02 7.06
N GLN A 30 -1.88 9.62 5.98
CA GLN A 30 -2.36 8.59 5.07
C GLN A 30 -1.35 7.44 5.02
N ALA A 31 -1.71 6.34 5.63
CA ALA A 31 -0.90 5.12 5.59
C ALA A 31 -1.07 4.41 4.24
N PHE A 32 -0.50 4.98 3.20
CA PHE A 32 -0.31 4.32 1.92
C PHE A 32 1.01 3.58 1.98
N GLY A 33 0.97 2.30 2.18
CA GLY A 33 2.19 1.60 2.46
C GLY A 33 2.30 0.24 1.82
N CYS A 34 1.90 0.13 0.55
CA CYS A 34 2.30 -1.03 -0.22
C CYS A 34 3.32 -0.58 -1.27
N PRO A 35 4.62 -0.62 -0.96
CA PRO A 35 5.65 -0.36 -1.95
C PRO A 35 5.73 -1.57 -2.87
N ILE A 36 4.79 -1.70 -3.77
CA ILE A 36 4.73 -2.84 -4.65
C ILE A 36 4.51 -2.34 -6.06
N GLY A 37 5.58 -2.49 -6.83
CA GLY A 37 5.65 -2.05 -8.21
C GLY A 37 6.01 -0.58 -8.33
N GLU A 38 6.50 -0.21 -9.51
CA GLU A 38 6.95 1.14 -9.85
C GLU A 38 5.80 2.16 -10.01
N ALA A 39 4.56 1.72 -9.81
CA ALA A 39 3.40 2.58 -9.90
C ALA A 39 3.36 3.50 -8.66
N LYS A 40 3.51 4.79 -8.88
CA LYS A 40 3.24 5.82 -7.87
C LYS A 40 1.75 5.79 -7.56
N ILE A 41 1.39 5.12 -6.47
CA ILE A 41 0.04 5.19 -5.93
C ILE A 41 -0.11 6.56 -5.27
N ALA A 42 -0.83 7.45 -5.90
CA ALA A 42 -0.94 8.84 -5.48
C ALA A 42 -2.11 9.06 -4.50
N SER A 43 -3.08 8.16 -4.45
CA SER A 43 -4.27 8.29 -3.63
C SER A 43 -4.78 6.93 -3.13
N MET A 44 -5.65 6.96 -2.11
CA MET A 44 -6.35 5.75 -1.65
C MET A 44 -7.23 5.15 -2.74
N GLU A 45 -7.84 6.00 -3.56
CA GLU A 45 -8.67 5.56 -4.69
C GLU A 45 -7.85 4.77 -5.72
N ASP A 46 -6.65 5.23 -6.04
CA ASP A 46 -5.73 4.53 -6.95
C ASP A 46 -5.26 3.20 -6.34
N LEU A 47 -5.00 3.18 -5.02
CA LEU A 47 -4.65 1.95 -4.32
C LEU A 47 -5.80 0.93 -4.38
N VAL A 48 -7.03 1.37 -4.12
CA VAL A 48 -8.21 0.51 -4.20
C VAL A 48 -8.38 -0.03 -5.61
N LYS A 49 -8.31 0.82 -6.64
CA LYS A 49 -8.37 0.38 -8.03
C LYS A 49 -7.29 -0.64 -8.38
N ALA A 50 -6.09 -0.45 -7.87
CA ALA A 50 -4.96 -1.32 -8.16
C ALA A 50 -4.99 -2.65 -7.39
N LYS A 51 -5.55 -2.69 -6.18
CA LYS A 51 -5.42 -3.83 -5.26
C LYS A 51 -6.73 -4.54 -4.95
N VAL A 52 -7.88 -3.92 -5.21
CA VAL A 52 -9.18 -4.47 -4.86
C VAL A 52 -9.92 -4.93 -6.12
N LEU A 53 -10.38 -6.17 -6.09
CA LEU A 53 -11.22 -6.75 -7.12
C LEU A 53 -12.60 -7.04 -6.54
N MET A 54 -13.64 -6.64 -7.26
CA MET A 54 -15.02 -7.00 -6.95
C MET A 54 -15.42 -8.20 -7.78
N GLU A 55 -15.84 -9.28 -7.13
CA GLU A 55 -16.32 -10.49 -7.79
C GLU A 55 -17.84 -10.62 -7.60
N GLY A 56 -18.57 -10.68 -8.71
CA GLY A 56 -20.05 -10.71 -8.69
C GLY A 56 -20.67 -9.33 -8.53
N SER A 57 -21.74 -9.25 -7.72
CA SER A 57 -22.43 -7.99 -7.47
C SER A 57 -21.57 -6.98 -6.74
N ARG A 58 -21.69 -5.70 -7.11
CA ARG A 58 -20.98 -4.63 -6.42
C ARG A 58 -21.49 -4.51 -4.98
N THR A 59 -20.56 -4.37 -4.05
CA THR A 59 -20.86 -4.01 -2.67
C THR A 59 -20.59 -2.53 -2.43
N THR A 60 -21.28 -1.94 -1.46
CA THR A 60 -20.99 -0.59 -0.95
C THR A 60 -19.85 -0.61 0.08
N VAL A 61 -19.40 -1.79 0.49
CA VAL A 61 -18.25 -1.92 1.38
C VAL A 61 -16.98 -1.68 0.59
N VAL A 62 -16.20 -0.70 1.02
CA VAL A 62 -14.94 -0.30 0.37
C VAL A 62 -13.82 -0.18 1.40
N PRO A 63 -12.59 -0.48 1.03
CA PRO A 63 -11.45 -0.17 1.88
C PRO A 63 -11.26 1.35 2.00
N THR A 64 -11.14 1.83 3.23
CA THR A 64 -10.83 3.23 3.54
C THR A 64 -9.37 3.42 3.95
N GLU A 65 -8.72 2.35 4.35
CA GLU A 65 -7.31 2.33 4.70
C GLU A 65 -6.72 0.98 4.32
N MET A 66 -5.50 1.00 3.80
CA MET A 66 -4.78 -0.21 3.46
C MET A 66 -3.29 -0.01 3.72
N ARG A 67 -2.69 -0.92 4.47
CA ARG A 67 -1.27 -0.89 4.83
C ARG A 67 -0.60 -2.19 4.46
N CYS A 68 0.62 -2.08 3.95
CA CYS A 68 1.49 -3.22 3.72
C CYS A 68 2.76 -3.05 4.55
N THR A 69 3.11 -4.06 5.30
CA THR A 69 4.33 -4.13 6.08
C THR A 69 4.99 -5.49 5.89
N ARG A 70 6.14 -5.69 6.51
CA ARG A 70 6.77 -7.00 6.56
C ARG A 70 6.77 -7.54 7.98
N ALA A 71 6.41 -8.80 8.10
CA ALA A 71 6.58 -9.61 9.30
C ALA A 71 7.70 -10.61 9.01
N GLY A 72 8.94 -10.26 9.36
CA GLY A 72 10.12 -10.96 8.85
C GLY A 72 10.21 -10.84 7.32
N ASP A 73 10.29 -11.97 6.64
CA ASP A 73 10.32 -12.03 5.15
C ASP A 73 8.94 -12.09 4.51
N LEU A 74 7.87 -12.14 5.31
CA LEU A 74 6.51 -12.29 4.82
C LEU A 74 5.82 -10.93 4.67
N LEU A 75 5.03 -10.79 3.62
CA LEU A 75 4.20 -9.61 3.39
C LEU A 75 3.00 -9.66 4.34
N LYS A 76 2.79 -8.58 5.09
CA LYS A 76 1.64 -8.39 5.98
C LYS A 76 0.75 -7.27 5.44
N ILE A 77 -0.54 -7.52 5.38
CA ILE A 77 -1.56 -6.59 4.90
C ILE A 77 -2.56 -6.32 6.01
N ASP A 78 -2.84 -5.05 6.23
CA ASP A 78 -3.93 -4.57 7.07
C ASP A 78 -4.85 -3.71 6.19
N ALA A 79 -6.14 -4.01 6.15
CA ALA A 79 -7.13 -3.26 5.39
C ALA A 79 -8.33 -2.93 6.27
N ASN A 80 -8.73 -1.67 6.32
CA ASN A 80 -9.91 -1.21 7.03
C ASN A 80 -11.06 -1.11 6.04
N LEU A 81 -12.07 -1.96 6.19
CA LEU A 81 -13.27 -1.99 5.36
C LEU A 81 -14.36 -1.15 6.00
N ASN A 82 -14.94 -0.26 5.24
CA ASN A 82 -16.01 0.62 5.69
C ASN A 82 -17.35 0.25 5.04
N ASN A 83 -18.39 0.21 5.85
CA ASN A 83 -19.77 0.18 5.42
C ASN A 83 -20.44 1.51 5.81
N ASP A 84 -20.54 2.44 4.88
CA ASP A 84 -21.18 3.75 5.07
C ASP A 84 -22.70 3.71 4.81
N SER A 85 -23.25 2.56 4.50
CA SER A 85 -24.68 2.40 4.29
C SER A 85 -25.43 2.26 5.63
N ARG A 86 -26.74 2.47 5.59
CA ARG A 86 -27.64 2.31 6.74
C ARG A 86 -28.16 0.89 6.89
N SER A 87 -27.47 -0.09 6.33
CA SER A 87 -27.88 -1.49 6.38
C SER A 87 -26.69 -2.39 6.65
N VAL A 88 -26.95 -3.50 7.31
CA VAL A 88 -25.94 -4.54 7.53
C VAL A 88 -25.54 -5.14 6.18
N LYS A 89 -24.24 -5.29 5.95
CA LYS A 89 -23.69 -5.91 4.76
C LYS A 89 -23.01 -7.23 5.08
N ARG A 90 -23.38 -8.24 4.30
CA ARG A 90 -22.71 -9.54 4.31
C ARG A 90 -21.84 -9.64 3.09
N ILE A 91 -20.55 -9.79 3.30
CA ILE A 91 -19.57 -9.97 2.23
C ILE A 91 -18.71 -11.18 2.50
N SER A 92 -18.04 -11.65 1.49
CA SER A 92 -16.90 -12.55 1.64
C SER A 92 -15.67 -11.90 1.06
N TYR A 93 -14.53 -12.16 1.65
CA TYR A 93 -13.26 -11.68 1.15
C TYR A 93 -12.22 -12.79 1.12
N LYS A 94 -11.20 -12.61 0.30
CA LYS A 94 -9.99 -13.41 0.27
C LYS A 94 -8.83 -12.60 -0.29
N PHE A 95 -7.61 -13.03 -0.01
CA PHE A 95 -6.42 -12.47 -0.63
C PHE A 95 -5.91 -13.41 -1.71
N ARG A 96 -5.38 -12.80 -2.78
CA ARG A 96 -4.61 -13.49 -3.80
C ARG A 96 -3.20 -12.96 -3.75
N TRP A 97 -2.25 -13.83 -3.52
CA TRP A 97 -0.84 -13.52 -3.41
C TRP A 97 -0.15 -13.59 -4.76
N ILE A 98 0.71 -12.65 -5.05
CA ILE A 98 1.36 -12.46 -6.35
C ILE A 98 2.87 -12.39 -6.13
N ASP A 99 3.64 -13.06 -6.98
CA ASP A 99 5.10 -13.05 -6.99
C ASP A 99 5.66 -11.90 -7.84
N ARG A 100 6.99 -11.88 -7.96
CA ARG A 100 7.71 -10.83 -8.72
C ARG A 100 7.42 -10.86 -10.22
N GLU A 101 7.07 -12.00 -10.74
CA GLU A 101 6.71 -12.24 -12.14
C GLU A 101 5.26 -11.88 -12.44
N GLY A 102 4.49 -11.48 -11.42
CA GLY A 102 3.06 -11.18 -11.54
C GLY A 102 2.18 -12.43 -11.54
N MET A 103 2.76 -13.58 -11.22
CA MET A 103 2.05 -14.86 -11.16
C MET A 103 1.51 -15.10 -9.75
N ARG A 104 0.64 -16.10 -9.62
CA ARG A 104 0.13 -16.51 -8.31
C ARG A 104 1.24 -17.14 -7.48
N ALA A 105 1.54 -16.53 -6.33
CA ALA A 105 2.60 -16.99 -5.42
C ALA A 105 2.16 -18.10 -4.48
N TRP A 106 0.85 -18.32 -4.32
CA TRP A 106 0.27 -19.31 -3.41
C TRP A 106 -1.06 -19.84 -3.94
N GLU A 107 -1.55 -20.93 -3.36
CA GLU A 107 -2.88 -21.47 -3.65
C GLU A 107 -3.97 -20.42 -3.37
N GLU A 108 -5.12 -20.61 -4.00
CA GLU A 108 -6.23 -19.69 -3.80
C GLU A 108 -6.82 -19.87 -2.39
N GLU A 109 -6.90 -18.77 -1.64
CA GLU A 109 -7.49 -18.77 -0.31
C GLU A 109 -9.00 -19.06 -0.37
N SER A 110 -9.49 -19.75 0.63
CA SER A 110 -10.92 -19.91 0.84
C SER A 110 -11.59 -18.57 1.18
N TRP A 111 -12.84 -18.42 0.78
CA TRP A 111 -13.63 -17.25 1.12
C TRP A 111 -13.84 -17.14 2.64
N LYS A 112 -13.59 -15.97 3.18
CA LYS A 112 -13.79 -15.63 4.60
C LYS A 112 -15.04 -14.75 4.69
N PRO A 113 -16.11 -15.20 5.39
CA PRO A 113 -17.31 -14.38 5.55
C PRO A 113 -17.05 -13.22 6.50
N LEU A 114 -17.71 -12.10 6.24
CA LEU A 114 -17.62 -10.90 7.04
C LEU A 114 -18.97 -10.20 7.12
N LEU A 115 -19.32 -9.76 8.33
CA LEU A 115 -20.52 -9.01 8.62
C LEU A 115 -20.11 -7.60 9.06
N LEU A 116 -20.55 -6.59 8.31
CA LEU A 116 -20.38 -5.19 8.68
C LEU A 116 -21.74 -4.60 9.03
N TYR A 117 -21.85 -4.08 10.24
CA TYR A 117 -23.03 -3.33 10.66
C TYR A 117 -23.12 -2.00 9.93
N ASP A 118 -24.25 -1.34 10.02
CA ASP A 118 -24.45 -0.01 9.48
C ASP A 118 -23.45 1.00 10.07
N ASN A 119 -22.94 1.89 9.22
CA ASN A 119 -21.96 2.92 9.58
C ASN A 119 -20.77 2.39 10.40
N SER A 120 -20.28 1.20 10.07
CA SER A 120 -19.19 0.56 10.80
C SER A 120 -17.94 0.33 9.95
N ASN A 121 -16.82 0.26 10.65
CA ASN A 121 -15.54 -0.13 10.08
C ASN A 121 -15.10 -1.47 10.67
N LEU A 122 -14.44 -2.28 9.87
CA LEU A 122 -13.82 -3.51 10.33
C LEU A 122 -12.46 -3.70 9.69
N MET A 123 -11.46 -3.92 10.52
CA MET A 123 -10.10 -4.20 10.05
C MET A 123 -9.94 -5.69 9.76
N VAL A 124 -9.50 -5.99 8.57
CA VAL A 124 -9.05 -7.33 8.17
C VAL A 124 -7.54 -7.32 8.01
N ASN A 125 -6.89 -8.32 8.56
CA ASN A 125 -5.45 -8.46 8.47
C ASN A 125 -5.07 -9.86 8.01
N THR A 126 -3.93 -9.96 7.37
CA THR A 126 -3.38 -11.23 6.91
C THR A 126 -1.87 -11.13 6.72
N VAL A 127 -1.24 -12.29 6.74
CA VAL A 127 0.18 -12.44 6.43
C VAL A 127 0.31 -13.42 5.27
N ALA A 128 1.15 -13.10 4.31
CA ALA A 128 1.40 -13.99 3.18
C ALA A 128 1.91 -15.36 3.67
N PRO A 129 1.40 -16.45 3.13
CA PRO A 129 1.84 -17.79 3.51
C PRO A 129 3.22 -18.16 2.97
N THR A 130 3.80 -17.33 2.12
CA THR A 130 5.10 -17.55 1.48
C THR A 130 5.87 -16.25 1.32
N ASN A 131 7.19 -16.32 1.42
CA ASN A 131 8.10 -15.21 1.15
C ASN A 131 8.24 -14.86 -0.35
N LYS A 132 7.73 -15.71 -1.23
CA LYS A 132 7.63 -15.41 -2.67
C LYS A 132 6.61 -14.33 -2.98
N ALA A 133 5.61 -14.15 -2.11
CA ALA A 133 4.60 -13.11 -2.28
C ALA A 133 5.22 -11.72 -2.06
N VAL A 134 5.16 -10.91 -3.11
CA VAL A 134 5.62 -9.53 -3.10
C VAL A 134 4.48 -8.56 -3.35
N ASP A 135 3.34 -9.05 -3.84
CA ASP A 135 2.14 -8.28 -4.10
C ASP A 135 0.89 -9.09 -3.75
N PHE A 136 -0.27 -8.43 -3.78
CA PHE A 136 -1.55 -9.06 -3.47
C PHE A 136 -2.71 -8.41 -4.23
N ARG A 137 -3.84 -9.10 -4.21
CA ARG A 137 -5.17 -8.53 -4.51
C ARG A 137 -6.11 -8.90 -3.38
N LEU A 138 -6.86 -7.92 -2.89
CA LEU A 138 -8.00 -8.14 -2.01
C LEU A 138 -9.24 -8.35 -2.87
N ILE A 139 -9.87 -9.49 -2.76
CA ILE A 139 -11.06 -9.84 -3.54
C ILE A 139 -12.25 -9.80 -2.61
N LEU A 140 -13.25 -9.01 -2.97
CA LEU A 140 -14.49 -8.84 -2.23
C LEU A 140 -15.66 -9.37 -3.05
N ARG A 141 -16.60 -10.01 -2.39
CA ARG A 141 -17.85 -10.50 -2.99
C ARG A 141 -19.02 -10.23 -2.07
N SER A 142 -20.08 -9.61 -2.59
CA SER A 142 -21.37 -9.50 -1.88
C SER A 142 -21.98 -10.88 -1.73
N GLN A 143 -22.66 -11.11 -0.60
CA GLN A 143 -23.44 -12.32 -0.33
C GLN A 143 -24.96 -12.03 -0.42
N GLU A 144 -25.32 -10.88 -0.97
CA GLU A 144 -26.71 -10.52 -1.22
C GLU A 144 -27.24 -11.14 -2.51
#